data_f15966fc7fb91a597e9e0c7af04c8eb7
#
_entry.id   f15966fc7fb91a597e9e0c7af04c8eb7
#
_cell.length_a   1.000
_cell.length_b   1.000
_cell.length_c   1.000
_cell.angle_alpha   90.00
_cell.angle_beta   90.00
_cell.angle_gamma   90.00
#
_symmetry.space_group_name_H-M   'P 1'
#
loop_
_entity.id
_entity.type
_entity.pdbx_description
1 polymer ?
#
loop_
_entity_poly.entity_id
_entity_poly.type
_entity_poly.pdbx_seq_one_letter_code
_entity_poly.pdbx_strand_id
1 'polypeptide(L)'
;GVTLTVTNTGKRAGAEIVQLYVAKPGAEVFRPAQELKGFAKVQLQPGESKTVTIPLDDKAFRYWNTKTDSWEVEGGSYELRVGASSADIRLTAVVEVAGTGAPNPYAGKHLPHYTSGKVQSVPDDEWATLLGRPVQQGKVKIDRNMTLGELNHSRSPLGWLIWLVLTALLNASYKRGKPDLNVLFQY
;
A
#
# COMPACT_ATOMS: atom_id res chain seq x y z
N GLY A 1 0.11 1.07 -24.48
CA GLY A 1 -0.89 2.04 -24.03
C GLY A 1 -2.32 1.56 -24.26
N VAL A 2 -3.27 2.24 -23.64
CA VAL A 2 -4.71 1.99 -23.77
C VAL A 2 -5.35 3.17 -24.47
N THR A 3 -6.13 2.89 -25.52
CA THR A 3 -6.89 3.91 -26.25
C THR A 3 -8.38 3.61 -26.14
N LEU A 4 -9.18 4.61 -25.77
CA LEU A 4 -10.61 4.50 -25.58
C LEU A 4 -11.33 5.79 -25.95
N THR A 5 -12.65 5.72 -26.14
CA THR A 5 -13.48 6.89 -26.40
C THR A 5 -14.30 7.21 -25.16
N VAL A 6 -14.31 8.48 -24.79
CA VAL A 6 -15.12 9.03 -23.69
C VAL A 6 -16.18 9.94 -24.26
N THR A 7 -17.44 9.75 -23.85
CA THR A 7 -18.60 10.53 -24.33
C THR A 7 -19.30 11.18 -23.16
N ASN A 8 -19.57 12.48 -23.27
CA ASN A 8 -20.44 13.19 -22.33
C ASN A 8 -21.90 12.96 -22.66
N THR A 9 -22.57 12.09 -21.94
CA THR A 9 -24.02 11.79 -22.08
C THR A 9 -24.89 12.75 -21.27
N GLY A 10 -24.29 13.67 -20.53
CA GLY A 10 -24.98 14.67 -19.72
C GLY A 10 -25.45 15.87 -20.52
N LYS A 11 -26.19 16.79 -19.88
CA LYS A 11 -26.73 18.03 -20.47
C LYS A 11 -25.84 19.25 -20.21
N ARG A 12 -24.72 19.11 -19.55
CA ARG A 12 -23.78 20.19 -19.22
C ARG A 12 -22.37 19.79 -19.62
N ALA A 13 -21.58 20.81 -20.00
CA ALA A 13 -20.15 20.64 -20.20
C ALA A 13 -19.48 20.23 -18.89
N GLY A 14 -18.51 19.35 -18.95
CA GLY A 14 -17.78 18.85 -17.78
C GLY A 14 -16.41 18.27 -18.15
N ALA A 15 -15.66 17.95 -17.14
CA ALA A 15 -14.39 17.24 -17.28
C ALA A 15 -14.45 15.89 -16.57
N GLU A 16 -13.86 14.88 -17.18
CA GLU A 16 -13.64 13.56 -16.59
C GLU A 16 -12.15 13.30 -16.45
N ILE A 17 -11.78 12.55 -15.42
CA ILE A 17 -10.43 12.01 -15.26
C ILE A 17 -10.50 10.51 -15.50
N VAL A 18 -10.09 10.10 -16.69
CA VAL A 18 -10.00 8.69 -17.06
C VAL A 18 -8.79 8.08 -16.36
N GLN A 19 -9.00 7.07 -15.52
CA GLN A 19 -7.97 6.42 -14.72
C GLN A 19 -7.72 5.01 -15.25
N LEU A 20 -6.44 4.65 -15.43
CA LEU A 20 -6.00 3.33 -15.86
C LEU A 20 -5.31 2.62 -14.71
N TYR A 21 -5.85 1.50 -14.33
CA TYR A 21 -5.31 0.61 -13.31
C TYR A 21 -4.78 -0.67 -13.93
N VAL A 22 -3.73 -1.21 -13.32
CA VAL A 22 -3.18 -2.53 -13.63
C VAL A 22 -3.40 -3.43 -12.43
N ALA A 23 -3.99 -4.60 -12.66
CA ALA A 23 -4.18 -5.63 -11.67
C ALA A 23 -3.53 -6.95 -12.16
N LYS A 24 -3.05 -7.77 -11.22
CA LYS A 24 -2.58 -9.13 -11.52
C LYS A 24 -3.32 -10.12 -10.62
N PRO A 25 -4.47 -10.63 -11.05
CA PRO A 25 -5.16 -11.70 -10.34
C PRO A 25 -4.26 -12.93 -10.19
N GLY A 26 -4.26 -13.53 -9.02
CA GLY A 26 -3.41 -14.70 -8.75
C GLY A 26 -1.91 -14.41 -8.69
N ALA A 27 -1.51 -13.16 -8.43
CA ALA A 27 -0.11 -12.81 -8.24
C ALA A 27 0.51 -13.65 -7.10
N GLU A 28 1.71 -14.19 -7.33
CA GLU A 28 2.51 -14.86 -6.32
C GLU A 28 3.33 -13.88 -5.47
N VAL A 29 3.53 -12.67 -6.01
CA VAL A 29 4.20 -11.57 -5.33
C VAL A 29 3.14 -10.67 -4.68
N PHE A 30 3.40 -10.17 -3.47
CA PHE A 30 2.49 -9.25 -2.79
C PHE A 30 2.27 -7.99 -3.60
N ARG A 31 1.02 -7.78 -4.02
CA ARG A 31 0.60 -6.62 -4.79
C ARG A 31 -0.74 -6.10 -4.28
N PRO A 32 -1.01 -4.80 -4.41
CA PRO A 32 -2.37 -4.28 -4.29
C PRO A 32 -3.32 -4.97 -5.28
N ALA A 33 -4.61 -5.00 -4.95
CA ALA A 33 -5.64 -5.55 -5.83
C ALA A 33 -5.65 -4.89 -7.22
N GLN A 34 -5.26 -3.64 -7.29
CA GLN A 34 -4.97 -2.87 -8.50
C GLN A 34 -4.15 -1.63 -8.18
N GLU A 35 -3.38 -1.15 -9.13
CA GLU A 35 -2.50 0.01 -9.01
C GLU A 35 -2.80 1.02 -10.10
N LEU A 36 -2.97 2.31 -9.75
CA LEU A 36 -3.10 3.38 -10.74
C LEU A 36 -1.77 3.54 -11.48
N LYS A 37 -1.79 3.33 -12.79
CA LYS A 37 -0.58 3.41 -13.65
C LYS A 37 -0.64 4.57 -14.65
N GLY A 38 -1.81 5.17 -14.85
CA GLY A 38 -1.93 6.35 -15.70
C GLY A 38 -3.29 6.99 -15.57
N PHE A 39 -3.39 8.22 -16.02
CA PHE A 39 -4.65 8.95 -16.11
C PHE A 39 -4.60 10.01 -17.20
N ALA A 40 -5.77 10.42 -17.67
CA ALA A 40 -5.93 11.55 -18.57
C ALA A 40 -7.18 12.36 -18.22
N LYS A 41 -7.05 13.67 -18.20
CA LYS A 41 -8.17 14.59 -18.01
C LYS A 41 -8.73 15.01 -19.37
N VAL A 42 -10.03 14.83 -19.56
CA VAL A 42 -10.72 15.21 -20.80
C VAL A 42 -11.88 16.14 -20.49
N GLN A 43 -11.98 17.24 -21.23
CA GLN A 43 -13.13 18.15 -21.19
C GLN A 43 -14.04 17.87 -22.36
N LEU A 44 -15.34 17.80 -22.13
CA LEU A 44 -16.36 17.45 -23.11
C LEU A 44 -17.57 18.35 -23.00
N GLN A 45 -18.07 18.82 -24.15
CA GLN A 45 -19.38 19.45 -24.26
C GLN A 45 -20.48 18.38 -24.19
N PRO A 46 -21.76 18.75 -23.94
CA PRO A 46 -22.87 17.81 -24.04
C PRO A 46 -22.89 17.09 -25.37
N GLY A 47 -22.95 15.75 -25.35
CA GLY A 47 -22.94 14.89 -26.54
C GLY A 47 -21.58 14.72 -27.22
N GLU A 48 -20.54 15.43 -26.76
CA GLU A 48 -19.21 15.32 -27.36
C GLU A 48 -18.53 14.00 -26.97
N SER A 49 -17.79 13.43 -27.94
CA SER A 49 -16.93 12.25 -27.75
C SER A 49 -15.49 12.61 -28.09
N LYS A 50 -14.55 12.16 -27.28
CA LYS A 50 -13.09 12.28 -27.53
C LYS A 50 -12.38 10.97 -27.33
N THR A 51 -11.45 10.68 -28.21
CA THR A 51 -10.51 9.57 -28.03
C THR A 51 -9.39 10.00 -27.09
N VAL A 52 -9.13 9.16 -26.09
CA VAL A 52 -8.08 9.34 -25.09
C VAL A 52 -7.12 8.19 -25.18
N THR A 53 -5.82 8.47 -25.19
CA THR A 53 -4.76 7.46 -25.09
C THR A 53 -3.97 7.67 -23.81
N ILE A 54 -3.90 6.61 -22.98
CA ILE A 54 -3.10 6.59 -21.77
C ILE A 54 -1.90 5.67 -22.02
N PRO A 55 -0.67 6.19 -22.01
CA PRO A 55 0.51 5.39 -22.25
C PRO A 55 0.74 4.42 -21.09
N LEU A 56 1.25 3.24 -21.40
CA LEU A 56 1.82 2.28 -20.44
C LEU A 56 3.21 1.91 -20.91
N ASP A 57 4.17 2.03 -20.05
CA ASP A 57 5.51 1.50 -20.22
C ASP A 57 5.69 0.19 -19.45
N ASP A 58 6.85 -0.40 -19.53
CA ASP A 58 7.21 -1.63 -18.83
C ASP A 58 7.23 -1.46 -17.29
N LYS A 59 7.39 -0.23 -16.78
CA LYS A 59 7.34 0.07 -15.34
C LYS A 59 5.96 -0.18 -14.74
N ALA A 60 4.91 -0.20 -15.58
CA ALA A 60 3.55 -0.48 -15.12
C ALA A 60 3.41 -1.89 -14.52
N PHE A 61 4.26 -2.83 -14.90
CA PHE A 61 4.19 -4.25 -14.53
C PHE A 61 5.26 -4.68 -13.53
N ARG A 62 6.25 -3.82 -13.25
CA ARG A 62 7.41 -4.15 -12.43
C ARG A 62 7.08 -4.25 -10.94
N TYR A 63 7.85 -5.07 -10.25
CA TYR A 63 7.97 -5.10 -8.80
C TYR A 63 9.43 -5.17 -8.40
N TRP A 64 9.75 -4.72 -7.19
CA TRP A 64 11.10 -4.87 -6.64
C TRP A 64 11.29 -6.27 -6.08
N ASN A 65 12.27 -7.00 -6.55
CA ASN A 65 12.58 -8.34 -6.07
C ASN A 65 13.77 -8.30 -5.11
N THR A 66 13.53 -8.63 -3.85
CA THR A 66 14.55 -8.61 -2.79
C THR A 66 15.58 -9.73 -2.88
N LYS A 67 15.35 -10.75 -3.73
CA LYS A 67 16.35 -11.81 -3.99
C LYS A 67 17.34 -11.46 -5.08
N THR A 68 16.91 -10.70 -6.08
CA THR A 68 17.74 -10.28 -7.21
C THR A 68 18.26 -8.86 -7.05
N ASP A 69 17.74 -8.12 -6.05
CA ASP A 69 18.02 -6.71 -5.80
C ASP A 69 17.79 -5.84 -7.06
N SER A 70 16.71 -6.13 -7.78
CA SER A 70 16.37 -5.50 -9.06
C SER A 70 14.88 -5.41 -9.32
N TRP A 71 14.52 -4.56 -10.31
CA TRP A 71 13.16 -4.48 -10.84
C TRP A 71 12.89 -5.66 -11.76
N GLU A 72 11.87 -6.44 -11.42
CA GLU A 72 11.47 -7.64 -12.15
C GLU A 72 10.01 -7.57 -12.57
N VAL A 73 9.63 -8.41 -13.54
CA VAL A 73 8.26 -8.57 -14.01
C VAL A 73 7.81 -10.01 -13.75
N GLU A 74 6.71 -10.16 -13.04
CA GLU A 74 6.05 -11.44 -12.89
C GLU A 74 5.26 -11.74 -14.15
N GLY A 75 5.56 -12.84 -14.83
CA GLY A 75 4.90 -13.22 -16.08
C GLY A 75 3.43 -13.63 -15.90
N GLY A 76 2.67 -13.59 -16.98
CA GLY A 76 1.29 -14.07 -17.07
C GLY A 76 0.27 -12.99 -17.35
N SER A 77 -1.00 -13.29 -17.05
CA SER A 77 -2.14 -12.44 -17.38
C SER A 77 -2.26 -11.26 -16.40
N TYR A 78 -2.44 -10.08 -16.96
CA TYR A 78 -2.75 -8.84 -16.23
C TYR A 78 -4.07 -8.28 -16.74
N GLU A 79 -4.82 -7.66 -15.85
CA GLU A 79 -6.02 -6.90 -16.19
C GLU A 79 -5.71 -5.41 -16.24
N LEU A 80 -6.01 -4.80 -17.38
CA LEU A 80 -6.04 -3.34 -17.56
C LEU A 80 -7.47 -2.88 -17.29
N ARG A 81 -7.66 -2.09 -16.26
CA ARG A 81 -8.97 -1.62 -15.81
C ARG A 81 -9.06 -0.12 -15.98
N VAL A 82 -10.07 0.36 -16.68
CA VAL A 82 -10.30 1.79 -16.90
C VAL A 82 -11.59 2.21 -16.21
N GLY A 83 -11.52 3.30 -15.49
CA GLY A 83 -12.67 3.83 -14.74
C GLY A 83 -12.55 5.30 -14.38
N ALA A 84 -13.60 5.82 -13.75
CA ALA A 84 -13.63 7.14 -13.16
C ALA A 84 -12.97 7.17 -11.78
N SER A 85 -12.89 6.01 -11.11
CA SER A 85 -12.20 5.82 -9.83
C SER A 85 -11.81 4.35 -9.66
N SER A 86 -11.06 4.03 -8.61
CA SER A 86 -10.74 2.65 -8.24
C SER A 86 -11.95 1.79 -7.90
N ALA A 87 -13.08 2.41 -7.56
CA ALA A 87 -14.35 1.75 -7.23
C ALA A 87 -15.37 1.78 -8.41
N ASP A 88 -15.13 2.59 -9.43
CA ASP A 88 -15.99 2.74 -10.61
C ASP A 88 -15.21 2.35 -11.87
N ILE A 89 -14.97 1.04 -12.03
CA ILE A 89 -14.33 0.46 -13.22
C ILE A 89 -15.39 0.21 -14.28
N ARG A 90 -15.16 0.68 -15.51
CA ARG A 90 -16.12 0.63 -16.61
C ARG A 90 -15.65 -0.26 -17.78
N LEU A 91 -14.34 -0.40 -17.96
CA LEU A 91 -13.77 -1.24 -18.99
C LEU A 91 -12.66 -2.09 -18.39
N THR A 92 -12.55 -3.32 -18.87
CA THR A 92 -11.47 -4.25 -18.51
C THR A 92 -10.99 -4.97 -19.75
N ALA A 93 -9.67 -5.09 -19.87
CA ALA A 93 -9.03 -5.91 -20.90
C ALA A 93 -7.92 -6.75 -20.25
N VAL A 94 -7.70 -7.95 -20.80
CA VAL A 94 -6.62 -8.83 -20.33
C VAL A 94 -5.46 -8.75 -21.32
N VAL A 95 -4.24 -8.69 -20.78
CA VAL A 95 -3.00 -8.72 -21.55
C VAL A 95 -2.05 -9.75 -20.95
N GLU A 96 -1.36 -10.49 -21.82
CA GLU A 96 -0.27 -11.37 -21.41
C GLU A 96 1.05 -10.61 -21.42
N VAL A 97 1.77 -10.70 -20.30
CA VAL A 97 3.06 -10.03 -20.11
C VAL A 97 4.13 -11.09 -19.87
N ALA A 98 5.20 -11.01 -20.65
CA ALA A 98 6.36 -11.87 -20.45
C ALA A 98 7.06 -11.50 -19.13
N GLY A 99 7.31 -12.51 -18.31
CA GLY A 99 8.07 -12.33 -17.06
C GLY A 99 9.57 -12.32 -17.32
N THR A 100 10.31 -11.78 -16.35
CA THR A 100 11.78 -11.81 -16.35
C THR A 100 12.37 -13.15 -15.90
N GLY A 101 11.51 -14.08 -15.40
CA GLY A 101 11.94 -15.39 -14.91
C GLY A 101 12.64 -15.33 -13.54
N ALA A 102 12.53 -14.21 -12.85
CA ALA A 102 13.12 -14.03 -11.52
C ALA A 102 12.45 -14.94 -10.48
N PRO A 103 13.22 -15.45 -9.49
CA PRO A 103 12.67 -16.32 -8.46
C PRO A 103 11.70 -15.53 -7.56
N ASN A 104 10.58 -16.15 -7.18
CA ASN A 104 9.63 -15.57 -6.24
C ASN A 104 10.34 -15.31 -4.88
N PRO A 105 10.38 -14.06 -4.38
CA PRO A 105 11.03 -13.72 -3.11
C PRO A 105 10.37 -14.35 -1.89
N TYR A 106 9.12 -14.80 -2.03
CA TYR A 106 8.32 -15.39 -0.96
C TYR A 106 8.20 -16.92 -1.07
N ALA A 107 8.80 -17.54 -2.10
CA ALA A 107 8.76 -18.99 -2.29
C ALA A 107 9.23 -19.76 -1.04
N GLY A 108 8.39 -20.71 -0.58
CA GLY A 108 8.65 -21.51 0.61
C GLY A 108 8.36 -20.81 1.95
N LYS A 109 7.88 -19.56 1.94
CA LYS A 109 7.46 -18.83 3.14
C LYS A 109 5.96 -18.97 3.36
N HIS A 110 5.55 -19.28 4.58
CA HIS A 110 4.14 -19.29 4.98
C HIS A 110 3.77 -17.93 5.54
N LEU A 111 3.02 -17.13 4.77
CA LEU A 111 2.72 -15.72 5.06
C LEU A 111 1.22 -15.42 4.88
N PRO A 112 0.32 -16.09 5.64
CA PRO A 112 -1.13 -16.00 5.42
C PRO A 112 -1.70 -14.59 5.64
N HIS A 113 -1.19 -13.82 6.62
CA HIS A 113 -1.65 -12.47 6.87
C HIS A 113 -1.27 -11.52 5.73
N TYR A 114 -0.03 -11.61 5.23
CA TYR A 114 0.42 -10.82 4.08
C TYR A 114 -0.33 -11.20 2.81
N THR A 115 -0.51 -12.51 2.55
CA THR A 115 -1.23 -12.99 1.35
C THR A 115 -2.70 -12.55 1.35
N SER A 116 -3.35 -12.52 2.53
CA SER A 116 -4.75 -12.09 2.64
C SER A 116 -4.93 -10.57 2.78
N GLY A 117 -3.85 -9.81 2.92
CA GLY A 117 -3.89 -8.37 3.19
C GLY A 117 -4.32 -8.00 4.62
N LYS A 118 -4.48 -8.97 5.53
CA LYS A 118 -4.88 -8.74 6.93
C LYS A 118 -3.66 -8.42 7.80
N VAL A 119 -2.97 -7.33 7.48
CA VAL A 119 -1.69 -6.96 8.09
C VAL A 119 -1.79 -6.12 9.37
N GLN A 120 -2.98 -5.94 9.93
CA GLN A 120 -3.19 -5.14 11.15
C GLN A 120 -2.64 -5.81 12.41
N SER A 121 -2.53 -7.15 12.41
CA SER A 121 -2.03 -7.92 13.54
C SER A 121 -1.31 -9.17 13.02
N VAL A 122 -0.09 -8.99 12.56
CA VAL A 122 0.76 -10.08 12.07
C VAL A 122 1.48 -10.73 13.25
N PRO A 123 1.43 -12.07 13.41
CA PRO A 123 2.18 -12.78 14.44
C PRO A 123 3.70 -12.64 14.27
N ASP A 124 4.44 -12.66 15.38
CA ASP A 124 5.89 -12.49 15.39
C ASP A 124 6.64 -13.55 14.59
N ASP A 125 6.14 -14.77 14.53
CA ASP A 125 6.73 -15.88 13.77
C ASP A 125 6.60 -15.66 12.24
N GLU A 126 5.45 -15.16 11.79
CA GLU A 126 5.24 -14.80 10.38
C GLU A 126 6.12 -13.60 10.01
N TRP A 127 6.16 -12.57 10.88
CA TRP A 127 7.04 -11.43 10.71
C TRP A 127 8.52 -11.84 10.68
N ALA A 128 8.96 -12.71 11.58
CA ALA A 128 10.33 -13.25 11.60
C ALA A 128 10.66 -14.02 10.31
N THR A 129 9.69 -14.77 9.78
CA THR A 129 9.82 -15.49 8.49
C THR A 129 10.07 -14.52 7.33
N LEU A 130 9.37 -13.39 7.29
CA LEU A 130 9.58 -12.36 6.27
C LEU A 130 10.91 -11.63 6.45
N LEU A 131 11.24 -11.28 7.69
CA LEU A 131 12.47 -10.56 8.07
C LEU A 131 13.74 -11.42 7.86
N GLY A 132 13.60 -12.75 7.86
CA GLY A 132 14.72 -13.70 7.76
C GLY A 132 15.56 -13.82 9.03
N ARG A 133 15.07 -13.31 10.16
CA ARG A 133 15.69 -13.40 11.50
C ARG A 133 14.61 -13.28 12.58
N PRO A 134 14.87 -13.76 13.80
CA PRO A 134 13.93 -13.59 14.91
C PRO A 134 13.61 -12.11 15.15
N VAL A 135 12.36 -11.84 15.53
CA VAL A 135 11.97 -10.52 16.03
C VAL A 135 12.72 -10.24 17.30
N GLN A 136 13.35 -9.08 17.37
CA GLN A 136 14.12 -8.68 18.52
C GLN A 136 13.18 -8.47 19.71
N GLN A 137 13.19 -9.39 20.65
CA GLN A 137 12.43 -9.30 21.88
C GLN A 137 13.35 -8.86 23.02
N GLY A 138 12.78 -8.11 23.97
CA GLY A 138 13.48 -7.69 25.17
C GLY A 138 13.76 -6.20 25.24
N LYS A 139 14.41 -5.81 26.35
CA LYS A 139 14.71 -4.41 26.63
C LYS A 139 15.82 -3.88 25.73
N VAL A 140 15.57 -2.76 25.08
CA VAL A 140 16.50 -2.08 24.17
C VAL A 140 17.15 -0.87 24.80
N LYS A 141 18.29 -0.43 24.26
CA LYS A 141 18.91 0.84 24.68
C LYS A 141 18.06 2.00 24.15
N ILE A 142 17.95 3.06 24.94
CA ILE A 142 17.32 4.32 24.51
C ILE A 142 18.17 4.93 23.39
N ASP A 143 17.54 5.23 22.26
CA ASP A 143 18.15 5.96 21.15
C ASP A 143 17.25 7.15 20.76
N ARG A 144 17.72 7.94 19.75
CA ARG A 144 17.00 9.16 19.34
C ARG A 144 15.70 8.86 18.59
N ASN A 145 15.50 7.65 18.08
CA ASN A 145 14.33 7.25 17.28
C ASN A 145 13.29 6.55 18.15
N MET A 146 13.61 6.28 19.41
CA MET A 146 12.70 5.63 20.34
C MET A 146 11.59 6.61 20.74
N THR A 147 10.35 6.17 20.59
CA THR A 147 9.18 6.93 21.01
C THR A 147 8.98 6.85 22.54
N LEU A 148 8.25 7.80 23.12
CA LEU A 148 7.90 7.77 24.54
C LEU A 148 7.11 6.51 24.92
N GLY A 149 6.28 5.99 24.00
CA GLY A 149 5.53 4.75 24.19
C GLY A 149 6.43 3.52 24.33
N GLU A 150 7.59 3.51 23.68
CA GLU A 150 8.54 2.39 23.72
C GLU A 150 9.49 2.41 24.93
N LEU A 151 9.46 3.45 25.74
CA LEU A 151 10.30 3.53 26.94
C LEU A 151 10.05 2.40 27.95
N ASN A 152 8.88 1.76 27.93
CA ASN A 152 8.59 0.57 28.72
C ASN A 152 9.48 -0.62 28.34
N HIS A 153 9.95 -0.68 27.10
CA HIS A 153 10.87 -1.70 26.60
C HIS A 153 12.35 -1.32 26.74
N SER A 154 12.64 -0.14 27.31
CA SER A 154 14.02 0.29 27.49
C SER A 154 14.73 -0.48 28.62
N ARG A 155 16.06 -0.59 28.52
CA ARG A 155 16.91 -1.12 29.59
C ARG A 155 17.07 -0.17 30.76
N SER A 156 16.65 1.09 30.59
CA SER A 156 16.81 2.15 31.59
C SER A 156 15.66 2.10 32.62
N PRO A 157 15.94 1.93 33.91
CA PRO A 157 14.91 2.05 34.95
C PRO A 157 14.24 3.43 34.96
N LEU A 158 15.02 4.48 34.66
CA LEU A 158 14.51 5.84 34.53
C LEU A 158 13.55 5.98 33.33
N GLY A 159 13.88 5.36 32.18
CA GLY A 159 12.99 5.33 31.02
C GLY A 159 11.66 4.67 31.34
N TRP A 160 11.69 3.56 32.04
CA TRP A 160 10.47 2.87 32.50
C TRP A 160 9.64 3.72 33.48
N LEU A 161 10.30 4.42 34.42
CA LEU A 161 9.63 5.32 35.36
C LEU A 161 8.96 6.51 34.64
N ILE A 162 9.64 7.11 33.66
CA ILE A 162 9.10 8.18 32.82
C ILE A 162 7.87 7.67 32.07
N TRP A 163 7.96 6.50 31.43
CA TRP A 163 6.83 5.89 30.75
C TRP A 163 5.62 5.68 31.68
N LEU A 164 5.84 5.17 32.90
CA LEU A 164 4.78 4.92 33.88
C LEU A 164 4.09 6.23 34.28
N VAL A 165 4.84 7.29 34.56
CA VAL A 165 4.30 8.61 34.94
C VAL A 165 3.51 9.20 33.77
N LEU A 166 4.06 9.17 32.55
CA LEU A 166 3.39 9.69 31.36
C LEU A 166 2.10 8.91 31.04
N THR A 167 2.13 7.59 31.14
CA THR A 167 0.94 6.75 30.92
C THR A 167 -0.14 7.03 31.99
N ALA A 168 0.25 7.24 33.25
CA ALA A 168 -0.69 7.61 34.30
C ALA A 168 -1.33 8.98 34.05
N LEU A 169 -0.56 9.98 33.61
CA LEU A 169 -1.05 11.32 33.26
C LEU A 169 -1.99 11.26 32.05
N LEU A 170 -1.65 10.49 31.03
CA LEU A 170 -2.50 10.25 29.85
C LEU A 170 -3.85 9.66 30.26
N ASN A 171 -3.82 8.57 31.04
CA ASN A 171 -5.05 7.91 31.50
C ASN A 171 -5.91 8.83 32.37
N ALA A 172 -5.27 9.66 33.22
CA ALA A 172 -6.00 10.65 34.01
C ALA A 172 -6.62 11.75 33.15
N SER A 173 -5.93 12.19 32.10
CA SER A 173 -6.42 13.15 31.11
C SER A 173 -7.63 12.60 30.34
N TYR A 174 -7.57 11.36 29.87
CA TYR A 174 -8.70 10.69 29.23
C TYR A 174 -9.95 10.64 30.13
N LYS A 175 -9.77 10.22 31.37
CA LYS A 175 -10.88 10.17 32.34
C LYS A 175 -11.50 11.52 32.64
N ARG A 176 -10.75 12.61 32.48
CA ARG A 176 -11.21 13.99 32.69
C ARG A 176 -11.77 14.65 31.44
N GLY A 177 -11.82 13.95 30.31
CA GLY A 177 -12.32 14.47 29.03
C GLY A 177 -11.48 15.62 28.44
N LYS A 178 -10.19 15.72 28.80
CA LYS A 178 -9.25 16.72 28.26
C LYS A 178 -8.24 16.04 27.34
N PRO A 179 -8.54 15.90 26.04
CA PRO A 179 -7.68 15.19 25.10
C PRO A 179 -6.42 15.95 24.68
N ASP A 180 -6.29 17.25 25.04
CA ASP A 180 -5.20 18.13 24.58
C ASP A 180 -3.81 17.63 24.97
N LEU A 181 -3.68 16.90 26.09
CA LEU A 181 -2.42 16.27 26.49
C LEU A 181 -2.02 15.08 25.60
N ASN A 182 -2.96 14.47 24.88
CA ASN A 182 -2.67 13.32 24.02
C ASN A 182 -1.86 13.68 22.78
N VAL A 183 -2.09 14.87 22.23
CA VAL A 183 -1.38 15.36 21.05
C VAL A 183 0.09 15.60 21.35
N LEU A 184 0.43 16.07 22.54
CA LEU A 184 1.80 16.34 22.98
C LEU A 184 2.66 15.08 23.22
N PHE A 185 2.02 13.90 23.38
CA PHE A 185 2.72 12.63 23.65
C PHE A 185 2.76 11.66 22.45
N GLN A 186 2.17 12.03 21.32
CA GLN A 186 2.21 11.23 20.09
C GLN A 186 3.34 11.64 19.12
N TYR A 187 4.08 12.72 19.42
CA TYR A 187 5.20 13.19 18.61
C TYR A 187 6.54 13.11 19.34
#